data_9ba07f1898d57b5797fba7f0bfd66463
#
_entry.id   9ba07f1898d57b5797fba7f0bfd66463
#
_cell.length_a   1.000
_cell.length_b   1.000
_cell.length_c   1.000
_cell.angle_alpha   90.00
_cell.angle_beta   90.00
_cell.angle_gamma   90.00
#
_symmetry.space_group_name_H-M   'P 1'
#
loop_
_entity.id
_entity.type
_entity.pdbx_description
1 polymer ?
#
loop_
_entity_poly.entity_id
_entity_poly.type
_entity_poly.pdbx_seq_one_letter_code
_entity_poly.pdbx_strand_id
1 'polypeptide(L)'
;TAQINGIVWDQVVVGDIVYVVGKFSSARPAGSPAGQNESPRGNAMAYNINTGEVVDWAPTTNGTINTIAASADGQTLYLGGEFTTLNNQTAWRVGAVRASDGQRSPLAASANGSVKALSVSPDGQTLYIGGAFTQINSSARQRVAALNLGSQQLTNFAPKIDNYYVRSIVEATDGSAVAIGGAFESVGGSDKPGHGIAVFEKDGTL
;
A
#
# COMPACT_ATOMS: atom_id res chain seq x y z
N THR A 1 -6.77 -8.02 -21.88
CA THR A 1 -6.57 -7.42 -20.56
C THR A 1 -7.35 -6.11 -20.48
N ALA A 2 -8.00 -5.84 -19.35
CA ALA A 2 -8.64 -4.56 -19.08
C ALA A 2 -7.63 -3.40 -19.23
N GLN A 3 -8.11 -2.21 -19.58
CA GLN A 3 -7.30 -1.03 -19.84
C GLN A 3 -7.77 0.14 -18.96
N ILE A 4 -6.84 1.05 -18.66
CA ILE A 4 -7.11 2.28 -17.90
C ILE A 4 -6.64 3.51 -18.70
N ASN A 5 -7.07 4.70 -18.28
CA ASN A 5 -6.68 5.97 -18.90
C ASN A 5 -5.51 6.69 -18.18
N GLY A 6 -4.68 5.97 -17.44
CA GLY A 6 -3.61 6.58 -16.64
C GLY A 6 -2.46 5.62 -16.34
N ILE A 7 -1.94 5.70 -15.11
CA ILE A 7 -0.74 4.96 -14.66
C ILE A 7 -1.13 3.96 -13.58
N VAL A 8 -0.70 2.71 -13.74
CA VAL A 8 -0.68 1.70 -12.68
C VAL A 8 0.60 1.86 -11.86
N TRP A 9 0.48 1.96 -10.55
CA TRP A 9 1.62 2.01 -9.65
C TRP A 9 1.87 0.68 -8.95
N ASP A 10 0.80 -0.07 -8.66
CA ASP A 10 0.90 -1.34 -7.96
C ASP A 10 -0.32 -2.23 -8.23
N GLN A 11 -0.17 -3.53 -7.99
CA GLN A 11 -1.24 -4.51 -8.14
C GLN A 11 -1.01 -5.73 -7.26
N VAL A 12 -2.09 -6.36 -6.85
CA VAL A 12 -2.07 -7.62 -6.09
C VAL A 12 -3.11 -8.60 -6.65
N VAL A 13 -2.80 -9.87 -6.60
CA VAL A 13 -3.70 -10.94 -7.04
C VAL A 13 -4.25 -11.68 -5.83
N VAL A 14 -5.57 -11.82 -5.75
CA VAL A 14 -6.25 -12.65 -4.76
C VAL A 14 -7.23 -13.57 -5.51
N GLY A 15 -6.97 -14.86 -5.46
CA GLY A 15 -7.69 -15.82 -6.29
C GLY A 15 -7.52 -15.49 -7.78
N ASP A 16 -8.64 -15.37 -8.48
CA ASP A 16 -8.67 -15.02 -9.91
C ASP A 16 -8.80 -13.50 -10.16
N ILE A 17 -8.78 -12.69 -9.13
CA ILE A 17 -8.96 -11.23 -9.26
C ILE A 17 -7.64 -10.50 -9.10
N VAL A 18 -7.33 -9.64 -10.07
CA VAL A 18 -6.23 -8.68 -10.01
C VAL A 18 -6.80 -7.34 -9.56
N TYR A 19 -6.32 -6.85 -8.44
CA TYR A 19 -6.63 -5.52 -7.90
C TYR A 19 -5.52 -4.56 -8.30
N VAL A 20 -5.89 -3.47 -8.94
CA VAL A 20 -4.97 -2.51 -9.57
C VAL A 20 -5.17 -1.14 -8.98
N VAL A 21 -4.09 -0.49 -8.62
CA VAL A 21 -4.11 0.87 -8.06
C VAL A 21 -3.14 1.79 -8.80
N GLY A 22 -3.42 3.09 -8.76
CA GLY A 22 -2.56 4.02 -9.47
C GLY A 22 -3.08 5.45 -9.47
N LYS A 23 -2.94 6.08 -10.63
CA LYS A 23 -3.47 7.40 -10.95
C LYS A 23 -4.23 7.30 -12.28
N PHE A 24 -5.52 7.09 -12.20
CA PHE A 24 -6.43 6.99 -13.34
C PHE A 24 -7.87 7.29 -12.92
N SER A 25 -8.71 7.60 -13.89
CA SER A 25 -10.11 7.97 -13.63
C SER A 25 -11.12 7.08 -14.37
N SER A 26 -10.67 6.23 -15.30
CA SER A 26 -11.54 5.28 -15.99
C SER A 26 -10.85 3.96 -16.30
N ALA A 27 -11.66 2.92 -16.43
CA ALA A 27 -11.26 1.60 -16.92
C ALA A 27 -12.24 1.12 -18.01
N ARG A 28 -11.77 0.29 -18.92
CA ARG A 28 -12.57 -0.34 -19.99
C ARG A 28 -12.20 -1.80 -20.19
N PRO A 29 -13.13 -2.62 -20.68
CA PRO A 29 -12.85 -4.02 -21.01
C PRO A 29 -11.77 -4.16 -22.09
N ALA A 30 -11.15 -5.33 -22.14
CA ALA A 30 -10.22 -5.71 -23.21
C ALA A 30 -10.86 -5.54 -24.59
N GLY A 31 -10.09 -5.02 -25.54
CA GLY A 31 -10.53 -4.83 -26.93
C GLY A 31 -11.43 -3.62 -27.19
N SER A 32 -11.89 -2.91 -26.16
CA SER A 32 -12.64 -1.66 -26.36
C SER A 32 -11.71 -0.52 -26.80
N PRO A 33 -12.06 0.23 -27.87
CA PRO A 33 -11.34 1.45 -28.22
C PRO A 33 -11.38 2.50 -27.09
N ALA A 34 -10.42 3.42 -27.09
CA ALA A 34 -10.41 4.55 -26.16
C ALA A 34 -11.71 5.37 -26.27
N GLY A 35 -12.30 5.75 -25.13
CA GLY A 35 -13.57 6.47 -25.06
C GLY A 35 -14.82 5.60 -25.22
N GLN A 36 -14.69 4.28 -25.40
CA GLN A 36 -15.83 3.37 -25.51
C GLN A 36 -15.87 2.38 -24.35
N ASN A 37 -17.06 2.09 -23.84
CA ASN A 37 -17.31 1.17 -22.73
C ASN A 37 -16.50 1.49 -21.46
N GLU A 38 -16.16 2.76 -21.25
CA GLU A 38 -15.42 3.20 -20.07
C GLU A 38 -16.33 3.26 -18.85
N SER A 39 -15.83 2.76 -17.74
CA SER A 39 -16.45 2.88 -16.42
C SER A 39 -15.61 3.79 -15.54
N PRO A 40 -16.22 4.75 -14.81
CA PRO A 40 -15.46 5.58 -13.85
C PRO A 40 -14.73 4.75 -12.82
N ARG A 41 -13.48 5.14 -12.52
CA ARG A 41 -12.63 4.50 -11.50
C ARG A 41 -11.78 5.57 -10.81
N GLY A 42 -11.85 5.61 -9.49
CA GLY A 42 -11.14 6.60 -8.68
C GLY A 42 -9.78 6.10 -8.18
N ASN A 43 -8.82 5.85 -9.08
CA ASN A 43 -7.46 5.38 -8.80
C ASN A 43 -7.36 3.90 -8.38
N ALA A 44 -8.48 3.15 -8.43
CA ALA A 44 -8.52 1.72 -8.13
C ALA A 44 -9.54 1.00 -9.03
N MET A 45 -9.20 -0.20 -9.45
CA MET A 45 -10.08 -1.10 -10.21
C MET A 45 -9.68 -2.55 -9.97
N ALA A 46 -10.54 -3.49 -10.37
CA ALA A 46 -10.17 -4.89 -10.41
C ALA A 46 -10.71 -5.57 -11.68
N TYR A 47 -10.05 -6.65 -12.08
CA TYR A 47 -10.46 -7.48 -13.21
C TYR A 47 -10.15 -8.96 -12.97
N ASN A 48 -10.90 -9.83 -13.60
CA ASN A 48 -10.62 -11.26 -13.58
C ASN A 48 -9.43 -11.58 -14.48
N ILE A 49 -8.40 -12.26 -13.96
CA ILE A 49 -7.16 -12.55 -14.69
C ILE A 49 -7.36 -13.52 -15.87
N ASN A 50 -8.35 -14.40 -15.76
CA ASN A 50 -8.61 -15.43 -16.76
C ASN A 50 -9.46 -14.90 -17.92
N THR A 51 -10.47 -14.05 -17.62
CA THR A 51 -11.39 -13.52 -18.63
C THR A 51 -11.02 -12.14 -19.14
N GLY A 52 -10.27 -11.35 -18.34
CA GLY A 52 -9.96 -9.94 -18.61
C GLY A 52 -11.14 -9.00 -18.36
N GLU A 53 -12.25 -9.48 -17.82
CA GLU A 53 -13.43 -8.68 -17.51
C GLU A 53 -13.18 -7.79 -16.30
N VAL A 54 -13.59 -6.53 -16.39
CA VAL A 54 -13.60 -5.59 -15.26
C VAL A 54 -14.71 -5.99 -14.31
N VAL A 55 -14.38 -6.18 -13.03
CA VAL A 55 -15.34 -6.53 -12.00
C VAL A 55 -15.83 -5.29 -11.25
N ASP A 56 -16.97 -5.40 -10.56
CA ASP A 56 -17.58 -4.30 -9.82
C ASP A 56 -16.91 -4.11 -8.44
N TRP A 57 -15.62 -3.79 -8.49
CA TRP A 57 -14.83 -3.36 -7.35
C TRP A 57 -14.18 -2.02 -7.69
N ALA A 58 -14.64 -0.96 -7.06
CA ALA A 58 -14.30 0.41 -7.44
C ALA A 58 -14.23 1.36 -6.22
N PRO A 59 -13.38 1.12 -5.24
CA PRO A 59 -13.16 2.12 -4.20
C PRO A 59 -12.59 3.40 -4.81
N THR A 60 -12.94 4.55 -4.25
CA THR A 60 -12.56 5.85 -4.78
C THR A 60 -11.68 6.62 -3.81
N THR A 61 -10.68 7.32 -4.32
CA THR A 61 -9.83 8.21 -3.55
C THR A 61 -9.71 9.57 -4.24
N ASN A 62 -9.47 10.62 -3.44
CA ASN A 62 -9.20 11.97 -3.98
C ASN A 62 -7.74 12.23 -4.36
N GLY A 63 -6.88 11.22 -4.29
CA GLY A 63 -5.46 11.29 -4.64
C GLY A 63 -4.92 9.95 -5.08
N THR A 64 -3.71 9.95 -5.62
CA THR A 64 -3.04 8.75 -6.13
C THR A 64 -2.93 7.67 -5.06
N ILE A 65 -3.18 6.41 -5.46
CA ILE A 65 -2.85 5.23 -4.67
C ILE A 65 -1.52 4.68 -5.21
N ASN A 66 -0.49 4.65 -4.38
CA ASN A 66 0.87 4.25 -4.78
C ASN A 66 1.15 2.76 -4.57
N THR A 67 0.43 2.13 -3.65
CA THR A 67 0.70 0.74 -3.24
C THR A 67 -0.56 0.06 -2.70
N ILE A 68 -0.63 -1.25 -2.87
CA ILE A 68 -1.69 -2.12 -2.40
C ILE A 68 -1.08 -3.41 -1.81
N ALA A 69 -1.62 -3.88 -0.70
CA ALA A 69 -1.28 -5.18 -0.13
C ALA A 69 -2.54 -5.92 0.30
N ALA A 70 -2.55 -7.25 0.17
CA ALA A 70 -3.66 -8.08 0.62
C ALA A 70 -3.38 -8.66 2.01
N SER A 71 -4.43 -8.82 2.83
CA SER A 71 -4.37 -9.63 4.04
C SER A 71 -4.09 -11.10 3.70
N ALA A 72 -3.57 -11.86 4.65
CA ALA A 72 -3.21 -13.26 4.44
C ALA A 72 -4.41 -14.14 4.01
N ASP A 73 -5.61 -13.79 4.46
CA ASP A 73 -6.86 -14.47 4.07
C ASP A 73 -7.46 -13.94 2.76
N GLY A 74 -6.85 -12.89 2.17
CA GLY A 74 -7.31 -12.26 0.95
C GLY A 74 -8.61 -11.45 1.08
N GLN A 75 -9.15 -11.26 2.28
CA GLN A 75 -10.43 -10.56 2.46
C GLN A 75 -10.32 -9.05 2.55
N THR A 76 -9.17 -8.55 2.98
CA THR A 76 -8.90 -7.12 3.15
C THR A 76 -7.75 -6.67 2.24
N LEU A 77 -7.93 -5.53 1.60
CA LEU A 77 -6.90 -4.87 0.81
C LEU A 77 -6.51 -3.56 1.50
N TYR A 78 -5.23 -3.40 1.76
CA TYR A 78 -4.63 -2.20 2.33
C TYR A 78 -4.14 -1.30 1.21
N LEU A 79 -4.49 -0.02 1.27
CA LEU A 79 -4.17 0.99 0.27
C LEU A 79 -3.27 2.06 0.87
N GLY A 80 -2.21 2.41 0.19
CA GLY A 80 -1.30 3.48 0.59
C GLY A 80 -1.08 4.48 -0.55
N GLY A 81 -0.99 5.79 -0.23
CA GLY A 81 -0.86 6.77 -1.29
C GLY A 81 -0.72 8.22 -0.83
N GLU A 82 -1.33 9.11 -1.61
CA GLU A 82 -1.34 10.56 -1.41
C GLU A 82 -2.74 11.10 -1.11
N PHE A 83 -3.73 10.23 -1.05
CA PHE A 83 -5.12 10.57 -0.80
C PHE A 83 -5.37 11.02 0.64
N THR A 84 -6.44 11.78 0.82
CA THR A 84 -6.95 12.17 2.14
C THR A 84 -8.38 11.71 2.38
N THR A 85 -9.02 11.12 1.35
CA THR A 85 -10.33 10.47 1.47
C THR A 85 -10.33 9.13 0.75
N LEU A 86 -11.07 8.16 1.30
CA LEU A 86 -11.36 6.85 0.73
C LEU A 86 -12.87 6.63 0.83
N ASN A 87 -13.52 6.35 -0.31
CA ASN A 87 -14.98 6.25 -0.40
C ASN A 87 -15.71 7.45 0.26
N ASN A 88 -15.25 8.67 -0.05
CA ASN A 88 -15.75 9.95 0.49
C ASN A 88 -15.64 10.12 2.02
N GLN A 89 -14.91 9.27 2.71
CA GLN A 89 -14.65 9.40 4.14
C GLN A 89 -13.16 9.69 4.37
N THR A 90 -12.85 10.45 5.43
CA THR A 90 -11.47 10.80 5.78
C THR A 90 -10.58 9.56 5.93
N ALA A 91 -9.46 9.56 5.23
CA ALA A 91 -8.42 8.52 5.28
C ALA A 91 -7.08 9.14 4.89
N TRP A 92 -6.24 9.41 5.87
CA TRP A 92 -4.96 10.09 5.66
C TRP A 92 -3.91 9.12 5.12
N ARG A 93 -3.85 8.96 3.78
CA ARG A 93 -2.81 8.27 3.01
C ARG A 93 -2.67 6.77 3.23
N VAL A 94 -3.42 6.23 4.17
CA VAL A 94 -3.55 4.79 4.43
C VAL A 94 -5.02 4.47 4.65
N GLY A 95 -5.48 3.34 4.16
CA GLY A 95 -6.84 2.86 4.36
C GLY A 95 -6.96 1.39 4.03
N ALA A 96 -8.08 0.80 4.38
CA ALA A 96 -8.40 -0.58 4.05
C ALA A 96 -9.80 -0.70 3.45
N VAL A 97 -9.95 -1.64 2.52
CA VAL A 97 -11.23 -1.98 1.88
C VAL A 97 -11.39 -3.50 1.82
N ARG A 98 -12.63 -3.96 1.76
CA ARG A 98 -12.92 -5.37 1.50
C ARG A 98 -12.61 -5.73 0.06
N ALA A 99 -12.01 -6.89 -0.14
CA ALA A 99 -11.74 -7.42 -1.47
C ALA A 99 -13.03 -7.76 -2.24
N SER A 100 -14.09 -8.10 -1.53
CA SER A 100 -15.36 -8.52 -2.14
C SER A 100 -16.14 -7.39 -2.83
N ASP A 101 -16.11 -6.16 -2.28
CA ASP A 101 -17.00 -5.08 -2.73
C ASP A 101 -16.35 -3.69 -2.71
N GLY A 102 -15.09 -3.56 -2.28
CA GLY A 102 -14.40 -2.28 -2.20
C GLY A 102 -14.88 -1.34 -1.09
N GLN A 103 -15.80 -1.77 -0.22
CA GLN A 103 -16.25 -0.97 0.91
C GLN A 103 -15.17 -0.87 1.98
N ARG A 104 -15.15 0.21 2.73
CA ARG A 104 -14.15 0.42 3.77
C ARG A 104 -14.14 -0.70 4.81
N SER A 105 -12.94 -1.11 5.16
CA SER A 105 -12.64 -1.98 6.29
C SER A 105 -11.97 -1.15 7.41
N PRO A 106 -12.18 -1.47 8.68
CA PRO A 106 -11.51 -0.77 9.78
C PRO A 106 -9.98 -0.87 9.66
N LEU A 107 -9.31 0.27 9.80
CA LEU A 107 -7.85 0.34 9.92
C LEU A 107 -7.48 1.60 10.72
N ALA A 108 -6.82 1.42 11.86
CA ALA A 108 -6.35 2.52 12.69
C ALA A 108 -4.95 3.00 12.23
N ALA A 109 -4.88 3.51 11.00
CA ALA A 109 -3.66 4.07 10.45
C ALA A 109 -3.92 5.40 9.76
N SER A 110 -3.05 6.37 10.04
CA SER A 110 -3.02 7.67 9.35
C SER A 110 -1.58 8.15 9.25
N ALA A 111 -1.17 8.61 8.08
CA ALA A 111 0.19 9.12 7.82
C ALA A 111 0.16 10.61 7.52
N ASN A 112 1.16 11.36 8.03
CA ASN A 112 1.30 12.79 7.73
C ASN A 112 2.03 13.08 6.42
N GLY A 113 2.53 12.05 5.72
CA GLY A 113 3.21 12.14 4.42
C GLY A 113 2.87 10.96 3.52
N SER A 114 3.26 11.03 2.24
CA SER A 114 2.97 10.02 1.22
C SER A 114 3.39 8.62 1.66
N VAL A 115 2.49 7.65 1.52
CA VAL A 115 2.78 6.21 1.67
C VAL A 115 3.10 5.65 0.29
N LYS A 116 4.21 4.91 0.19
CA LYS A 116 4.77 4.40 -1.07
C LYS A 116 4.96 2.89 -1.10
N ALA A 117 4.91 2.25 0.06
CA ALA A 117 5.03 0.80 0.19
C ALA A 117 4.17 0.28 1.33
N LEU A 118 3.50 -0.81 1.10
CA LEU A 118 2.79 -1.61 2.08
C LEU A 118 3.19 -3.07 1.92
N SER A 119 3.35 -3.79 3.02
CA SER A 119 3.59 -5.24 3.03
C SER A 119 2.93 -5.84 4.26
N VAL A 120 2.21 -6.93 4.07
CA VAL A 120 1.69 -7.74 5.18
C VAL A 120 2.72 -8.81 5.51
N SER A 121 2.99 -9.01 6.79
CA SER A 121 3.89 -10.07 7.26
C SER A 121 3.40 -11.46 6.83
N PRO A 122 4.30 -12.45 6.66
CA PRO A 122 3.92 -13.82 6.28
C PRO A 122 2.91 -14.48 7.23
N ASP A 123 2.96 -14.13 8.53
CA ASP A 123 1.99 -14.60 9.53
C ASP A 123 0.65 -13.84 9.51
N GLY A 124 0.51 -12.82 8.65
CA GLY A 124 -0.69 -12.01 8.50
C GLY A 124 -0.98 -11.06 9.65
N GLN A 125 -0.08 -10.90 10.62
CA GLN A 125 -0.37 -10.12 11.84
C GLN A 125 0.13 -8.68 11.81
N THR A 126 1.07 -8.35 10.91
CA THR A 126 1.71 -7.04 10.86
C THR A 126 1.54 -6.40 9.48
N LEU A 127 1.14 -5.13 9.46
CA LEU A 127 1.20 -4.29 8.27
C LEU A 127 2.41 -3.36 8.37
N TYR A 128 3.39 -3.57 7.51
CA TYR A 128 4.51 -2.66 7.34
C TYR A 128 4.14 -1.53 6.39
N ILE A 129 4.53 -0.30 6.75
CA ILE A 129 4.18 0.93 6.04
C ILE A 129 5.47 1.68 5.74
N GLY A 130 5.75 1.94 4.48
CA GLY A 130 6.91 2.70 4.01
C GLY A 130 6.50 3.94 3.21
N GLY A 131 7.31 5.02 3.27
CA GLY A 131 6.97 6.23 2.53
C GLY A 131 7.83 7.45 2.85
N ALA A 132 7.26 8.63 2.71
CA ALA A 132 7.89 9.93 2.97
C ALA A 132 7.30 10.64 4.20
N PHE A 133 6.64 9.92 5.07
CA PHE A 133 6.04 10.45 6.29
C PHE A 133 7.06 10.56 7.44
N THR A 134 6.71 11.33 8.44
CA THR A 134 7.46 11.47 9.70
C THR A 134 6.64 11.03 10.92
N GLN A 135 5.34 10.78 10.73
CA GLN A 135 4.42 10.32 11.77
C GLN A 135 3.39 9.34 11.22
N ILE A 136 3.08 8.34 12.00
CA ILE A 136 1.89 7.49 11.88
C ILE A 136 1.07 7.61 13.17
N ASN A 137 -0.24 7.88 13.08
CA ASN A 137 -1.12 8.06 14.23
C ASN A 137 -0.58 9.07 15.25
N SER A 138 -0.02 10.20 14.78
CA SER A 138 0.65 11.24 15.59
C SER A 138 1.90 10.76 16.34
N SER A 139 2.29 9.50 16.23
CA SER A 139 3.54 8.97 16.79
C SER A 139 4.68 9.15 15.81
N ALA A 140 5.85 9.56 16.30
CA ALA A 140 7.03 9.72 15.45
C ALA A 140 7.43 8.39 14.82
N ARG A 141 7.44 8.34 13.48
CA ARG A 141 7.84 7.22 12.63
C ARG A 141 8.49 7.77 11.39
N GLN A 142 9.78 7.59 11.27
CA GLN A 142 10.52 8.20 10.16
C GLN A 142 10.57 7.26 8.96
N ARG A 143 9.64 7.48 8.01
CA ARG A 143 9.55 6.81 6.69
C ARG A 143 9.21 5.34 6.71
N VAL A 144 9.23 4.70 7.89
CA VAL A 144 8.82 3.31 8.06
C VAL A 144 8.12 3.12 9.40
N ALA A 145 7.14 2.23 9.42
CA ALA A 145 6.40 1.84 10.62
C ALA A 145 5.85 0.43 10.45
N ALA A 146 5.47 -0.19 11.56
CA ALA A 146 4.70 -1.43 11.55
C ALA A 146 3.49 -1.30 12.49
N LEU A 147 2.35 -1.77 12.01
CA LEU A 147 1.07 -1.81 12.71
C LEU A 147 0.67 -3.26 12.96
N ASN A 148 0.39 -3.62 14.20
CA ASN A 148 -0.22 -4.92 14.49
C ASN A 148 -1.69 -4.90 14.07
N LEU A 149 -2.08 -5.80 13.17
CA LEU A 149 -3.42 -5.84 12.57
C LEU A 149 -4.51 -6.32 13.53
N GLY A 150 -4.16 -7.14 14.51
CA GLY A 150 -5.11 -7.62 15.52
C GLY A 150 -5.44 -6.55 16.57
N SER A 151 -4.43 -5.91 17.14
CA SER A 151 -4.61 -4.87 18.16
C SER A 151 -4.84 -3.47 17.59
N GLN A 152 -4.57 -3.25 16.29
CA GLN A 152 -4.61 -1.94 15.63
C GLN A 152 -3.65 -0.91 16.26
N GLN A 153 -2.55 -1.37 16.88
CA GLN A 153 -1.55 -0.53 17.53
C GLN A 153 -0.22 -0.59 16.77
N LEU A 154 0.51 0.53 16.79
CA LEU A 154 1.88 0.54 16.29
C LEU A 154 2.76 -0.38 17.11
N THR A 155 3.62 -1.15 16.45
CA THR A 155 4.65 -1.97 17.11
C THR A 155 5.87 -1.12 17.50
N ASN A 156 6.87 -1.75 18.12
CA ASN A 156 8.15 -1.10 18.40
C ASN A 156 9.05 -0.94 17.18
N PHE A 157 8.69 -1.51 16.02
CA PHE A 157 9.43 -1.34 14.77
C PHE A 157 9.40 0.13 14.33
N ALA A 158 10.47 0.84 14.63
CA ALA A 158 10.60 2.28 14.40
C ALA A 158 12.04 2.70 14.02
N PRO A 159 12.69 2.03 13.04
CA PRO A 159 14.03 2.44 12.63
C PRO A 159 14.02 3.87 12.12
N LYS A 160 15.09 4.61 12.42
CA LYS A 160 15.24 5.99 11.98
C LYS A 160 15.84 6.01 10.58
N ILE A 161 15.01 6.25 9.59
CA ILE A 161 15.42 6.41 8.19
C ILE A 161 15.58 7.89 7.87
N ASP A 162 16.77 8.29 7.48
CA ASP A 162 17.10 9.69 7.23
C ASP A 162 16.91 10.02 5.75
N ASN A 163 16.38 11.23 5.50
CA ASN A 163 16.14 11.82 4.18
C ASN A 163 15.18 11.03 3.26
N TYR A 164 14.59 11.69 2.32
CA TYR A 164 13.72 11.19 1.24
C TYR A 164 12.64 10.18 1.68
N TYR A 165 12.66 8.92 1.18
CA TYR A 165 11.54 7.99 1.37
C TYR A 165 11.95 6.53 1.24
N VAL A 166 11.14 5.65 1.84
CA VAL A 166 11.11 4.21 1.63
C VAL A 166 10.12 3.90 0.49
N ARG A 167 10.58 3.12 -0.51
CA ARG A 167 9.82 2.77 -1.71
C ARG A 167 9.37 1.32 -1.74
N SER A 168 10.08 0.45 -1.06
CA SER A 168 9.76 -0.98 -0.92
C SER A 168 10.03 -1.46 0.49
N ILE A 169 9.26 -2.43 0.92
CA ILE A 169 9.41 -3.07 2.22
C ILE A 169 8.92 -4.51 2.11
N VAL A 170 9.67 -5.44 2.67
CA VAL A 170 9.34 -6.86 2.68
C VAL A 170 9.89 -7.51 3.93
N GLU A 171 9.12 -8.39 4.55
CA GLU A 171 9.59 -9.28 5.60
C GLU A 171 10.04 -10.61 4.99
N ALA A 172 11.12 -11.18 5.52
CA ALA A 172 11.56 -12.53 5.18
C ALA A 172 10.47 -13.55 5.50
N THR A 173 10.34 -14.59 4.69
CA THR A 173 9.24 -15.59 4.83
C THR A 173 9.30 -16.37 6.16
N ASP A 174 10.48 -16.48 6.76
CA ASP A 174 10.70 -17.07 8.09
C ASP A 174 10.49 -16.08 9.24
N GLY A 175 10.18 -14.81 8.90
CA GLY A 175 9.96 -13.75 9.86
C GLY A 175 11.21 -13.24 10.56
N SER A 176 12.41 -13.57 10.08
CA SER A 176 13.67 -13.23 10.76
C SER A 176 14.09 -11.77 10.56
N ALA A 177 13.71 -11.15 9.43
CA ALA A 177 14.18 -9.84 9.05
C ALA A 177 13.19 -9.05 8.21
N VAL A 178 13.33 -7.72 8.22
CA VAL A 178 12.59 -6.79 7.38
C VAL A 178 13.58 -6.01 6.52
N ALA A 179 13.48 -6.16 5.21
CA ALA A 179 14.27 -5.40 4.24
C ALA A 179 13.49 -4.20 3.73
N ILE A 180 14.15 -3.05 3.63
CA ILE A 180 13.61 -1.84 3.04
C ILE A 180 14.48 -1.35 1.89
N GLY A 181 13.86 -0.74 0.89
CA GLY A 181 14.54 -0.08 -0.22
C GLY A 181 13.93 1.29 -0.50
N GLY A 182 14.73 2.23 -0.98
CA GLY A 182 14.23 3.56 -1.26
C GLY A 182 15.30 4.55 -1.67
N ALA A 183 15.01 5.84 -1.54
CA ALA A 183 15.95 6.92 -1.86
C ALA A 183 16.59 7.52 -0.59
N PHE A 184 16.60 6.83 0.53
CA PHE A 184 17.21 7.31 1.76
C PHE A 184 18.76 7.23 1.70
N GLU A 185 19.42 8.11 2.46
CA GLU A 185 20.87 8.24 2.43
C GLU A 185 21.55 7.57 3.62
N SER A 186 20.84 7.44 4.75
CA SER A 186 21.41 6.84 5.97
C SER A 186 20.32 6.27 6.87
N VAL A 187 20.74 5.46 7.81
CA VAL A 187 19.92 4.90 8.86
C VAL A 187 20.51 5.29 10.20
N GLY A 188 19.73 5.98 11.05
CA GLY A 188 20.19 6.42 12.37
C GLY A 188 21.35 7.41 12.34
N GLY A 189 21.50 8.17 11.23
CA GLY A 189 22.62 9.11 11.05
C GLY A 189 23.91 8.45 10.53
N SER A 190 23.88 7.15 10.20
CA SER A 190 25.02 6.43 9.63
C SER A 190 24.76 6.06 8.16
N ASP A 191 25.74 6.27 7.29
CA ASP A 191 25.77 5.78 5.91
C ASP A 191 26.20 4.31 5.80
N LYS A 192 26.49 3.68 6.90
CA LYS A 192 26.84 2.27 7.04
C LYS A 192 25.95 1.61 8.12
N PRO A 193 24.96 0.80 7.73
CA PRO A 193 24.72 0.17 6.43
C PRO A 193 23.77 0.96 5.61
N GLY A 194 23.47 1.61 4.90
CA GLY A 194 22.23 1.94 4.24
C GLY A 194 22.18 3.19 3.39
N HIS A 195 22.79 3.11 2.24
CA HIS A 195 22.45 4.00 1.15
C HIS A 195 21.48 3.27 0.23
N GLY A 196 20.17 3.61 0.33
CA GLY A 196 19.13 3.05 -0.52
C GLY A 196 18.58 1.68 -0.14
N ILE A 197 19.25 0.90 0.70
CA ILE A 197 18.81 -0.41 1.20
C ILE A 197 19.26 -0.63 2.65
N ALA A 198 18.40 -1.23 3.46
CA ALA A 198 18.72 -1.66 4.81
C ALA A 198 17.91 -2.90 5.21
N VAL A 199 18.43 -3.69 6.13
CA VAL A 199 17.79 -4.87 6.69
C VAL A 199 17.76 -4.72 8.21
N PHE A 200 16.62 -5.01 8.82
CA PHE A 200 16.37 -4.88 10.25
C PHE A 200 15.84 -6.19 10.82
N GLU A 201 16.09 -6.42 12.09
CA GLU A 201 15.32 -7.37 12.87
C GLU A 201 13.89 -6.85 13.08
N LYS A 202 12.97 -7.71 13.54
CA LYS A 202 11.55 -7.34 13.77
C LYS A 202 11.33 -6.22 14.79
N ASP A 203 12.27 -5.99 15.69
CA ASP A 203 12.22 -4.89 16.67
C ASP A 203 12.71 -3.55 16.08
N GLY A 204 13.27 -3.55 14.88
CA GLY A 204 13.83 -2.38 14.21
C GLY A 204 15.31 -2.14 14.46
N THR A 205 16.02 -3.07 15.09
CA THR A 205 17.48 -3.06 15.18
C THR A 205 18.11 -3.48 13.86
N LEU A 206 19.32 -2.96 13.58
CA LEU A 206 20.10 -3.28 12.37
C LEU A 206 20.92 -4.55 12.60
#